data_57bb3d3810f009999beb8578cb5945e4
#
_entry.id   57bb3d3810f009999beb8578cb5945e4
#
_cell.length_a   1.000
_cell.length_b   1.000
_cell.length_c   1.000
_cell.angle_alpha   90.00
_cell.angle_beta   90.00
_cell.angle_gamma   90.00
#
_symmetry.space_group_name_H-M   'P 1'
#
loop_
_entity.id
_entity.type
_entity.pdbx_description
1 polymer ?
#
loop_
_entity_poly.entity_id
_entity_poly.type
_entity_poly.pdbx_seq_one_letter_code
_entity_poly.pdbx_strand_id
1 'polypeptide(L)'
;NYELPNRSAYCETCAAIGNVYWNHRMFLTHGDSKYYDVVEWTLYNGVISGISLSGDHFFYPNPLEADGSYGRSEWFGCACCPSNLCRFMASIPGYSYAQKDDDIYVNLYVDSKTDVLLGDDAVRITQQTDYPWNGDIRIKVEPQNEKRFTIKLRVPGWAQNKPVPSVLYAYNTPESSS
;
A
#
# COMPACT_ATOMS: atom_id res chain seq x y z
N ASN A 1 22.81 -10.87 12.39
CA ASN A 1 22.24 -11.68 11.31
C ASN A 1 20.81 -11.21 11.08
N TYR A 2 20.48 -10.97 9.82
CA TYR A 2 19.13 -10.58 9.37
C TYR A 2 18.38 -11.83 8.85
N GLU A 3 18.46 -12.92 9.60
CA GLU A 3 17.82 -14.17 9.22
C GLU A 3 16.33 -14.09 9.55
N LEU A 4 15.48 -14.24 8.53
CA LEU A 4 14.04 -14.33 8.63
C LEU A 4 13.59 -15.66 8.00
N PRO A 5 13.70 -16.78 8.74
CA PRO A 5 13.30 -18.09 8.21
C PRO A 5 11.81 -18.05 7.84
N ASN A 6 11.46 -18.42 6.61
CA ASN A 6 10.10 -18.28 6.07
C ASN A 6 9.03 -18.95 6.94
N ARG A 7 9.36 -20.10 7.52
CA ARG A 7 8.43 -20.89 8.34
C ARG A 7 8.27 -20.38 9.77
N SER A 8 9.32 -19.80 10.37
CA SER A 8 9.36 -19.48 11.80
C SER A 8 9.52 -18.01 12.14
N ALA A 9 9.74 -17.14 11.14
CA ALA A 9 9.77 -15.71 11.39
C ALA A 9 8.40 -15.25 11.90
N TYR A 10 8.42 -14.44 12.96
CA TYR A 10 7.19 -13.89 13.53
C TYR A 10 6.70 -12.71 12.69
N CYS A 11 5.82 -13.02 11.73
CA CYS A 11 5.24 -12.05 10.81
C CYS A 11 3.80 -11.75 11.25
N GLU A 12 3.62 -10.74 12.09
CA GLU A 12 2.31 -10.38 12.64
C GLU A 12 1.55 -9.41 11.72
N THR A 13 0.25 -9.65 11.53
CA THR A 13 -0.64 -8.75 10.77
C THR A 13 -0.63 -7.33 11.36
N CYS A 14 -0.61 -7.17 12.69
CA CYS A 14 -0.50 -5.85 13.31
C CYS A 14 0.84 -5.16 13.01
N ALA A 15 1.93 -5.90 12.93
CA ALA A 15 3.24 -5.34 12.57
C ALA A 15 3.25 -4.87 11.11
N ALA A 16 2.61 -5.60 10.20
CA ALA A 16 2.41 -5.17 8.81
C ALA A 16 1.63 -3.84 8.75
N ILE A 17 0.53 -3.72 9.48
CA ILE A 17 -0.23 -2.46 9.58
C ILE A 17 0.65 -1.33 10.16
N GLY A 18 1.43 -1.61 11.20
CA GLY A 18 2.38 -0.65 11.77
C GLY A 18 3.42 -0.17 10.76
N ASN A 19 3.92 -1.08 9.90
CA ASN A 19 4.85 -0.76 8.82
C ASN A 19 4.21 0.17 7.77
N VAL A 20 2.93 -0.03 7.43
CA VAL A 20 2.19 0.90 6.55
C VAL A 20 2.09 2.29 7.18
N TYR A 21 1.69 2.38 8.45
CA TYR A 21 1.62 3.67 9.16
C TYR A 21 2.96 4.39 9.20
N TRP A 22 4.04 3.66 9.46
CA TRP A 22 5.38 4.23 9.51
C TRP A 22 5.80 4.80 8.15
N ASN A 23 5.71 4.00 7.10
CA ASN A 23 6.13 4.42 5.77
C ASN A 23 5.25 5.53 5.18
N HIS A 24 3.95 5.53 5.45
CA HIS A 24 3.09 6.65 5.09
C HIS A 24 3.56 7.96 5.76
N ARG A 25 3.89 7.95 7.05
CA ARG A 25 4.42 9.14 7.75
C ARG A 25 5.78 9.59 7.21
N MET A 26 6.65 8.64 6.88
CA MET A 26 7.91 8.94 6.22
C MET A 26 7.70 9.60 4.86
N PHE A 27 6.72 9.14 4.09
CA PHE A 27 6.34 9.79 2.84
C PHE A 27 5.83 11.21 3.05
N LEU A 28 4.93 11.43 4.01
CA LEU A 28 4.41 12.79 4.31
C LEU A 28 5.53 13.76 4.71
N THR A 29 6.62 13.25 5.29
CA THR A 29 7.79 14.05 5.69
C THR A 29 8.73 14.34 4.53
N HIS A 30 8.98 13.35 3.68
CA HIS A 30 10.06 13.40 2.68
C HIS A 30 9.56 13.53 1.22
N GLY A 31 8.33 13.11 0.93
CA GLY A 31 7.76 13.09 -0.42
C GLY A 31 8.38 12.05 -1.37
N ASP A 32 9.17 11.08 -0.84
CA ASP A 32 9.90 10.09 -1.63
C ASP A 32 9.03 8.84 -1.86
N SER A 33 8.86 8.47 -3.12
CA SER A 33 8.00 7.34 -3.56
C SER A 33 8.45 5.98 -3.02
N LYS A 34 9.72 5.80 -2.65
CA LYS A 34 10.23 4.55 -2.06
C LYS A 34 9.45 4.10 -0.84
N TYR A 35 8.93 5.03 -0.05
CA TYR A 35 8.11 4.69 1.12
C TYR A 35 6.77 4.10 0.71
N TYR A 36 6.21 4.55 -0.41
CA TYR A 36 4.98 3.97 -0.94
C TYR A 36 5.20 2.63 -1.66
N ASP A 37 6.39 2.34 -2.13
CA ASP A 37 6.73 0.99 -2.59
C ASP A 37 6.64 -0.02 -1.43
N VAL A 38 7.12 0.37 -0.24
CA VAL A 38 6.97 -0.44 0.97
C VAL A 38 5.50 -0.52 1.41
N VAL A 39 4.76 0.60 1.37
CA VAL A 39 3.32 0.63 1.70
C VAL A 39 2.55 -0.32 0.81
N GLU A 40 2.67 -0.20 -0.50
CA GLU A 40 1.95 -1.04 -1.48
C GLU A 40 2.28 -2.52 -1.29
N TRP A 41 3.56 -2.86 -1.19
CA TRP A 41 3.98 -4.24 -0.98
C TRP A 41 3.44 -4.82 0.32
N THR A 42 3.50 -4.03 1.40
CA THR A 42 2.98 -4.45 2.71
C THR A 42 1.46 -4.63 2.69
N LEU A 43 0.73 -3.74 2.01
CA LEU A 43 -0.73 -3.85 1.85
C LEU A 43 -1.12 -5.16 1.18
N TYR A 44 -0.52 -5.48 0.03
CA TYR A 44 -0.89 -6.67 -0.74
C TYR A 44 -0.41 -7.98 -0.11
N ASN A 45 0.76 -8.00 0.53
CA ASN A 45 1.37 -9.24 1.00
C ASN A 45 1.26 -9.46 2.51
N GLY A 46 1.22 -8.40 3.32
CA GLY A 46 1.25 -8.50 4.78
C GLY A 46 -0.08 -8.14 5.45
N VAL A 47 -0.89 -7.30 4.83
CA VAL A 47 -2.14 -6.80 5.43
C VAL A 47 -3.36 -7.51 4.86
N ILE A 48 -3.59 -7.46 3.55
CA ILE A 48 -4.78 -8.07 2.91
C ILE A 48 -4.76 -9.59 3.09
N SER A 49 -3.59 -10.21 3.06
CA SER A 49 -3.43 -11.64 3.37
C SER A 49 -3.86 -12.00 4.78
N GLY A 50 -3.93 -11.05 5.70
CA GLY A 50 -4.38 -11.22 7.08
C GLY A 50 -5.87 -11.50 7.24
N ILE A 51 -6.70 -11.36 6.18
CA ILE A 51 -8.13 -11.61 6.20
C ILE A 51 -8.52 -12.61 5.13
N SER A 52 -9.52 -13.46 5.40
CA SER A 52 -10.12 -14.37 4.42
C SER A 52 -10.94 -13.60 3.37
N LEU A 53 -11.18 -14.23 2.22
CA LEU A 53 -12.08 -13.67 1.20
C LEU A 53 -13.53 -13.54 1.70
N SER A 54 -13.93 -14.38 2.65
CA SER A 54 -15.23 -14.30 3.33
C SER A 54 -15.32 -13.16 4.35
N GLY A 55 -14.17 -12.60 4.77
CA GLY A 55 -14.08 -11.47 5.70
C GLY A 55 -14.23 -11.82 7.17
N ASP A 56 -14.29 -13.11 7.55
CA ASP A 56 -14.63 -13.61 8.88
C ASP A 56 -13.53 -14.44 9.55
N HIS A 57 -12.40 -14.70 8.86
CA HIS A 57 -11.25 -15.41 9.39
C HIS A 57 -9.98 -14.58 9.20
N PHE A 58 -9.07 -14.65 10.18
CA PHE A 58 -7.92 -13.78 10.28
C PHE A 58 -6.63 -14.54 10.56
N PHE A 59 -5.50 -13.98 10.13
CA PHE A 59 -4.20 -14.35 10.66
C PHE A 59 -3.78 -13.42 11.80
N TYR A 60 -3.25 -13.99 12.85
CA TYR A 60 -2.46 -13.30 13.86
C TYR A 60 -0.99 -13.32 13.39
N PRO A 61 -0.24 -14.43 13.50
CA PRO A 61 0.95 -14.59 12.68
C PRO A 61 0.51 -14.88 11.24
N ASN A 62 1.28 -14.36 10.30
CA ASN A 62 1.09 -14.55 8.86
C ASN A 62 2.39 -15.11 8.28
N PRO A 63 2.66 -16.43 8.45
CA PRO A 63 3.93 -17.03 8.05
C PRO A 63 4.14 -16.94 6.54
N LEU A 64 5.41 -16.74 6.13
CA LEU A 64 5.80 -16.65 4.72
C LEU A 64 5.79 -18.01 4.01
N GLU A 65 5.79 -19.10 4.79
CA GLU A 65 5.75 -20.48 4.31
C GLU A 65 4.77 -21.27 5.17
N ALA A 66 3.90 -22.03 4.53
CA ALA A 66 2.96 -22.94 5.19
C ALA A 66 2.97 -24.31 4.54
N ASP A 67 2.80 -25.36 5.35
CA ASP A 67 2.68 -26.75 4.92
C ASP A 67 1.22 -27.22 4.81
N GLY A 68 0.28 -26.29 4.85
CA GLY A 68 -1.16 -26.57 4.83
C GLY A 68 -1.77 -26.84 6.22
N SER A 69 -0.96 -26.93 7.28
CA SER A 69 -1.45 -27.14 8.65
C SER A 69 -1.87 -25.83 9.34
N TYR A 70 -1.44 -24.69 8.79
CA TYR A 70 -1.71 -23.37 9.34
C TYR A 70 -2.77 -22.64 8.53
N GLY A 71 -3.83 -22.18 9.20
CA GLY A 71 -4.95 -21.48 8.59
C GLY A 71 -5.37 -20.23 9.38
N ARG A 72 -6.25 -19.45 8.78
CA ARG A 72 -6.89 -18.32 9.46
C ARG A 72 -7.91 -18.82 10.48
N SER A 73 -8.06 -18.09 11.58
CA SER A 73 -9.01 -18.37 12.65
C SER A 73 -10.12 -17.34 12.69
N GLU A 74 -11.31 -17.72 13.12
CA GLU A 74 -12.45 -16.80 13.29
C GLU A 74 -12.13 -15.71 14.33
N TRP A 75 -11.43 -16.07 15.40
CA TRP A 75 -11.08 -15.16 16.46
C TRP A 75 -9.86 -15.65 17.27
N PHE A 76 -9.35 -14.79 18.15
CA PHE A 76 -8.21 -15.05 19.03
C PHE A 76 -8.53 -14.58 20.45
N GLY A 77 -7.95 -15.23 21.45
CA GLY A 77 -8.06 -14.79 22.86
C GLY A 77 -7.53 -13.38 23.09
N CYS A 78 -6.46 -13.00 22.37
CA CYS A 78 -6.02 -11.61 22.21
C CYS A 78 -6.32 -11.17 20.77
N ALA A 79 -7.44 -10.50 20.56
CA ALA A 79 -7.97 -10.16 19.23
C ALA A 79 -7.40 -8.86 18.66
N CYS A 80 -6.10 -8.57 18.84
CA CYS A 80 -5.50 -7.33 18.37
C CYS A 80 -5.47 -7.26 16.84
N CYS A 81 -5.12 -8.34 16.14
CA CYS A 81 -4.99 -8.34 14.69
C CYS A 81 -6.33 -8.19 13.96
N PRO A 82 -7.41 -8.93 14.29
CA PRO A 82 -8.71 -8.72 13.67
C PRO A 82 -9.24 -7.29 13.86
N SER A 83 -9.23 -6.79 15.10
CA SER A 83 -9.74 -5.45 15.40
C SER A 83 -8.90 -4.33 14.74
N ASN A 84 -7.57 -4.48 14.75
CA ASN A 84 -6.67 -3.54 14.09
C ASN A 84 -6.86 -3.55 12.57
N LEU A 85 -7.04 -4.73 11.98
CA LEU A 85 -7.29 -4.87 10.55
C LEU A 85 -8.60 -4.19 10.14
N CYS A 86 -9.71 -4.46 10.84
CA CYS A 86 -10.99 -3.82 10.56
C CYS A 86 -10.91 -2.30 10.64
N ARG A 87 -10.23 -1.77 11.67
CA ARG A 87 -9.99 -0.33 11.81
C ARG A 87 -9.13 0.22 10.69
N PHE A 88 -8.09 -0.50 10.31
CA PHE A 88 -7.15 -0.08 9.27
C PHE A 88 -7.80 -0.05 7.88
N MET A 89 -8.59 -1.08 7.52
CA MET A 89 -9.28 -1.17 6.23
C MET A 89 -10.12 0.07 5.95
N ALA A 90 -10.81 0.61 6.95
CA ALA A 90 -11.59 1.84 6.82
C ALA A 90 -10.73 3.08 6.53
N SER A 91 -9.43 3.06 6.82
CA SER A 91 -8.50 4.17 6.59
C SER A 91 -7.75 4.09 5.26
N ILE A 92 -7.77 2.96 4.55
CA ILE A 92 -7.02 2.75 3.31
C ILE A 92 -7.28 3.83 2.24
N PRO A 93 -8.51 4.32 2.01
CA PRO A 93 -8.74 5.37 1.04
C PRO A 93 -7.88 6.63 1.28
N GLY A 94 -7.58 6.95 2.54
CA GLY A 94 -6.74 8.09 2.92
C GLY A 94 -5.26 7.94 2.52
N TYR A 95 -4.82 6.77 2.07
CA TYR A 95 -3.44 6.53 1.61
C TYR A 95 -3.29 6.69 0.09
N SER A 96 -4.39 6.77 -0.65
CA SER A 96 -4.33 6.82 -2.13
C SER A 96 -3.78 8.14 -2.63
N TYR A 97 -4.04 9.22 -1.90
CA TYR A 97 -3.65 10.56 -2.28
C TYR A 97 -2.93 11.28 -1.14
N ALA A 98 -2.11 12.25 -1.50
CA ALA A 98 -1.55 13.22 -0.55
C ALA A 98 -1.49 14.60 -1.22
N GLN A 99 -1.38 15.64 -0.40
CA GLN A 99 -1.29 17.01 -0.86
C GLN A 99 -0.17 17.74 -0.12
N LYS A 100 0.54 18.59 -0.86
CA LYS A 100 1.45 19.58 -0.29
C LYS A 100 1.39 20.83 -1.13
N ASP A 101 0.97 21.93 -0.54
CA ASP A 101 0.74 23.19 -1.24
C ASP A 101 -0.21 22.99 -2.45
N ASP A 102 0.21 23.34 -3.66
CA ASP A 102 -0.52 23.10 -4.91
C ASP A 102 -0.11 21.80 -5.63
N ASP A 103 0.62 20.90 -4.96
CA ASP A 103 1.01 19.59 -5.47
C ASP A 103 0.06 18.50 -4.96
N ILE A 104 -0.50 17.72 -5.87
CA ILE A 104 -1.32 16.54 -5.58
C ILE A 104 -0.53 15.28 -5.92
N TYR A 105 -0.39 14.37 -4.96
CA TYR A 105 0.31 13.10 -5.14
C TYR A 105 -0.72 11.98 -5.30
N VAL A 106 -0.58 11.18 -6.35
CA VAL A 106 -1.32 9.93 -6.54
C VAL A 106 -0.37 8.79 -6.19
N ASN A 107 -0.59 8.17 -5.05
CA ASN A 107 0.33 7.22 -4.44
C ASN A 107 -0.08 5.76 -4.62
N LEU A 108 -1.38 5.46 -4.56
CA LEU A 108 -1.93 4.13 -4.81
C LEU A 108 -2.92 4.19 -5.96
N TYR A 109 -2.85 3.19 -6.82
CA TYR A 109 -3.75 3.05 -7.95
C TYR A 109 -4.89 2.11 -7.57
N VAL A 110 -6.03 2.73 -7.29
CA VAL A 110 -7.28 2.04 -6.92
C VAL A 110 -8.45 2.76 -7.57
N ASP A 111 -9.47 2.01 -7.97
CA ASP A 111 -10.69 2.60 -8.48
C ASP A 111 -11.30 3.51 -7.41
N SER A 112 -11.36 4.81 -7.68
CA SER A 112 -11.65 5.80 -6.64
C SER A 112 -12.07 7.16 -7.20
N LYS A 113 -12.72 7.95 -6.35
CA LYS A 113 -13.08 9.35 -6.62
C LYS A 113 -12.85 10.19 -5.36
N THR A 114 -12.19 11.33 -5.52
CA THR A 114 -11.93 12.27 -4.42
C THR A 114 -11.98 13.71 -4.90
N ASP A 115 -12.25 14.63 -3.99
CA ASP A 115 -12.10 16.07 -4.19
C ASP A 115 -10.95 16.55 -3.31
N VAL A 116 -9.91 17.14 -3.92
CA VAL A 116 -8.75 17.72 -3.24
C VAL A 116 -8.94 19.24 -3.22
N LEU A 117 -8.82 19.85 -2.04
CA LEU A 117 -8.93 21.29 -1.89
C LEU A 117 -7.56 21.96 -2.03
N LEU A 118 -7.40 22.82 -3.04
CA LEU A 118 -6.23 23.66 -3.26
C LEU A 118 -6.59 25.12 -2.91
N GLY A 119 -6.44 25.51 -1.64
CA GLY A 119 -7.03 26.73 -1.12
C GLY A 119 -8.56 26.63 -1.12
N ASP A 120 -9.23 27.56 -1.79
CA ASP A 120 -10.69 27.57 -1.91
C ASP A 120 -11.22 26.80 -3.13
N ASP A 121 -10.33 26.26 -3.99
CA ASP A 121 -10.68 25.58 -5.22
C ASP A 121 -10.64 24.07 -5.05
N ALA A 122 -11.70 23.38 -5.44
CA ALA A 122 -11.75 21.94 -5.47
C ALA A 122 -11.23 21.37 -6.82
N VAL A 123 -10.40 20.35 -6.75
CA VAL A 123 -9.97 19.54 -7.90
C VAL A 123 -10.51 18.13 -7.72
N ARG A 124 -11.43 17.72 -8.58
CA ARG A 124 -11.93 16.34 -8.58
C ARG A 124 -10.98 15.44 -9.33
N ILE A 125 -10.60 14.35 -8.68
CA ILE A 125 -9.79 13.28 -9.26
C ILE A 125 -10.60 12.00 -9.25
N THR A 126 -10.67 11.35 -10.41
CA THR A 126 -11.31 10.04 -10.56
C THR A 126 -10.27 9.09 -11.15
N GLN A 127 -9.99 7.99 -10.47
CA GLN A 127 -9.21 6.88 -11.01
C GLN A 127 -10.15 5.77 -11.45
N GLN A 128 -9.88 5.18 -12.60
CA GLN A 128 -10.53 3.98 -13.13
C GLN A 128 -9.45 2.98 -13.50
N THR A 129 -9.42 1.83 -12.81
CA THR A 129 -8.38 0.83 -13.01
C THR A 129 -8.78 -0.51 -12.38
N ASP A 130 -8.31 -1.60 -12.98
CA ASP A 130 -8.35 -2.95 -12.41
C ASP A 130 -6.98 -3.33 -11.80
N TYR A 131 -6.14 -2.34 -11.46
CA TYR A 131 -4.85 -2.58 -10.82
C TYR A 131 -5.02 -3.33 -9.48
N PRO A 132 -4.22 -4.36 -9.16
CA PRO A 132 -2.96 -4.77 -9.82
C PRO A 132 -3.13 -5.83 -10.91
N TRP A 133 -4.34 -6.23 -11.27
CA TRP A 133 -4.61 -7.29 -12.25
C TRP A 133 -4.35 -6.83 -13.69
N ASN A 134 -4.53 -5.53 -13.93
CA ASN A 134 -4.26 -4.86 -15.19
C ASN A 134 -3.45 -3.59 -14.92
N GLY A 135 -2.50 -3.27 -15.80
CA GLY A 135 -1.65 -2.07 -15.70
C GLY A 135 -2.29 -0.78 -16.22
N ASP A 136 -3.49 -0.85 -16.82
CA ASP A 136 -4.18 0.31 -17.35
C ASP A 136 -4.76 1.18 -16.22
N ILE A 137 -4.33 2.44 -16.18
CA ILE A 137 -4.78 3.41 -15.19
C ILE A 137 -5.27 4.65 -15.93
N ARG A 138 -6.55 4.97 -15.78
CA ARG A 138 -7.14 6.19 -16.31
C ARG A 138 -7.41 7.16 -15.17
N ILE A 139 -6.80 8.35 -15.25
CA ILE A 139 -6.97 9.40 -14.25
C ILE A 139 -7.66 10.59 -14.93
N LYS A 140 -8.87 10.91 -14.47
CA LYS A 140 -9.60 12.11 -14.87
C LYS A 140 -9.40 13.18 -13.82
N VAL A 141 -9.08 14.40 -14.28
CA VAL A 141 -8.81 15.56 -13.43
C VAL A 141 -9.75 16.69 -13.84
N GLU A 142 -10.55 17.16 -12.90
CA GLU A 142 -11.58 18.17 -13.13
C GLU A 142 -11.44 19.28 -12.07
N PRO A 143 -10.66 20.35 -12.36
CA PRO A 143 -10.62 21.51 -11.48
C PRO A 143 -11.92 22.29 -11.56
N GLN A 144 -12.36 22.84 -10.42
CA GLN A 144 -13.57 23.67 -10.36
C GLN A 144 -13.37 25.01 -11.10
N ASN A 145 -12.18 25.59 -10.97
CA ASN A 145 -11.79 26.81 -11.64
C ASN A 145 -10.47 26.60 -12.37
N GLU A 146 -10.15 27.45 -13.34
CA GLU A 146 -8.85 27.45 -14.01
C GLU A 146 -7.76 27.83 -13.00
N LYS A 147 -6.86 26.88 -12.73
CA LYS A 147 -5.77 27.03 -11.76
C LYS A 147 -4.55 26.23 -12.20
N ARG A 148 -3.37 26.75 -11.95
CA ARG A 148 -2.11 26.03 -12.13
C ARG A 148 -1.81 25.23 -10.88
N PHE A 149 -1.62 23.92 -11.02
CA PHE A 149 -1.21 23.00 -9.96
C PHE A 149 -0.42 21.82 -10.56
N THR A 150 0.19 21.01 -9.72
CA THR A 150 1.00 19.86 -10.15
C THR A 150 0.33 18.55 -9.72
N ILE A 151 0.30 17.56 -10.61
CA ILE A 151 -0.05 16.18 -10.26
C ILE A 151 1.22 15.34 -10.35
N LYS A 152 1.57 14.67 -9.25
CA LYS A 152 2.70 13.77 -9.14
C LYS A 152 2.20 12.34 -9.09
N LEU A 153 2.45 11.59 -10.15
CA LEU A 153 2.08 10.18 -10.25
C LEU A 153 3.26 9.33 -9.76
N ARG A 154 3.01 8.42 -8.84
CA ARG A 154 4.02 7.46 -8.42
C ARG A 154 4.24 6.42 -9.53
N VAL A 155 5.46 6.23 -9.93
CA VAL A 155 5.86 5.06 -10.72
C VAL A 155 6.42 4.02 -9.75
N PRO A 156 5.76 2.86 -9.56
CA PRO A 156 6.23 1.83 -8.64
C PRO A 156 7.65 1.37 -8.93
N GLY A 157 8.42 1.11 -7.89
CA GLY A 157 9.81 0.64 -8.04
C GLY A 157 9.92 -0.66 -8.84
N TRP A 158 8.97 -1.58 -8.64
CA TRP A 158 8.95 -2.83 -9.40
C TRP A 158 8.73 -2.62 -10.91
N ALA A 159 8.02 -1.56 -11.32
CA ALA A 159 7.86 -1.18 -12.72
C ALA A 159 9.12 -0.50 -13.31
N GLN A 160 10.09 -0.16 -12.45
CA GLN A 160 11.39 0.42 -12.81
C GLN A 160 12.54 -0.59 -12.62
N ASN A 161 12.28 -1.88 -12.62
CA ASN A 161 13.25 -2.95 -12.33
C ASN A 161 13.88 -2.85 -10.92
N LYS A 162 13.20 -2.21 -9.97
CA LYS A 162 13.58 -2.11 -8.55
C LYS A 162 12.53 -2.77 -7.67
N PRO A 163 12.35 -4.10 -7.79
CA PRO A 163 11.22 -4.79 -7.13
C PRO A 163 11.35 -4.83 -5.60
N VAL A 164 12.56 -4.65 -5.06
CA VAL A 164 12.79 -4.62 -3.61
C VAL A 164 13.13 -3.20 -3.18
N PRO A 165 12.27 -2.56 -2.37
CA PRO A 165 12.53 -1.22 -1.85
C PRO A 165 13.51 -1.26 -0.65
N SER A 166 14.64 -1.96 -0.80
CA SER A 166 15.61 -2.19 0.26
C SER A 166 17.01 -2.39 -0.32
N VAL A 167 18.02 -1.98 0.43
CA VAL A 167 19.43 -2.23 0.13
C VAL A 167 19.94 -3.56 0.72
N LEU A 168 19.10 -4.27 1.50
CA LEU A 168 19.48 -5.52 2.17
C LEU A 168 19.42 -6.74 1.25
N TYR A 169 18.69 -6.65 0.14
CA TYR A 169 18.48 -7.73 -0.80
C TYR A 169 18.68 -7.24 -2.23
N ALA A 170 19.22 -8.08 -3.08
CA ALA A 170 19.35 -7.87 -4.51
C ALA A 170 18.90 -9.12 -5.26
N TYR A 171 18.28 -8.95 -6.42
CA TYR A 171 17.99 -10.06 -7.31
C TYR A 171 19.21 -10.39 -8.17
N ASN A 172 19.52 -11.67 -8.31
CA ASN A 172 20.57 -12.17 -9.22
C ASN A 172 20.10 -12.25 -10.69
N THR A 173 19.03 -11.57 -11.06
CA THR A 173 18.57 -11.50 -12.43
C THR A 173 19.29 -10.38 -13.15
N PRO A 174 19.90 -10.63 -14.34
CA PRO A 174 20.50 -9.58 -15.14
C PRO A 174 19.41 -8.56 -15.51
N GLU A 175 19.76 -7.27 -15.42
CA GLU A 175 18.91 -6.20 -15.93
C GLU A 175 18.61 -6.51 -17.41
N SER A 176 17.33 -6.71 -17.73
CA SER A 176 16.94 -6.81 -19.12
C SER A 176 17.19 -5.44 -19.74
N SER A 177 18.21 -5.33 -20.60
CA SER A 177 18.43 -4.15 -21.42
C SER A 177 17.20 -3.95 -22.31
N SER A 178 16.35 -3.02 -21.93
CA SER A 178 15.27 -2.49 -22.78
C SER A 178 15.85 -1.52 -23.81
#